data_fdd38aecbd6937581edc340d0cfd0ef6
#
_entry.id   fdd38aecbd6937581edc340d0cfd0ef6
#
_cell.length_a   1.000
_cell.length_b   1.000
_cell.length_c   1.000
_cell.angle_alpha   90.00
_cell.angle_beta   90.00
_cell.angle_gamma   90.00
#
_symmetry.space_group_name_H-M   'P 1'
#
loop_
_entity.id
_entity.type
_entity.pdbx_description
1 polymer ?
#
loop_
_entity_poly.entity_id
_entity_poly.type
_entity_poly.pdbx_seq_one_letter_code
_entity_poly.pdbx_strand_id
1 'polypeptide(L)'
;MLIRAATSTLLVVDIQERLLPAIDDGPALVEYSQWLLRVARALDVPVLASEQYSKGLGPTVAALRDELDATQILEKLDFSAAADGALLRAPGGDRRQFGGCGSEAHVCVLQTVLDLLGRGREGFVVEEAIGSRRPRDKALAVERMRQAGAMIVSREMVAFEWMERAGSDRFREISRNFIR
;
A
#
# COMPACT_ATOMS: atom_id res chain seq x y z
N MET A 1 13.72 -0.02 11.98
CA MET A 1 12.68 0.99 12.31
C MET A 1 11.36 0.28 12.29
N LEU A 2 10.40 0.61 13.21
CA LEU A 2 9.05 0.03 13.23
C LEU A 2 8.05 0.98 12.57
N ILE A 3 7.06 0.44 11.86
CA ILE A 3 5.91 1.21 11.39
C ILE A 3 4.93 1.43 12.57
N ARG A 4 4.39 2.64 12.71
CA ARG A 4 3.47 2.98 13.82
C ARG A 4 2.14 3.48 13.31
N ALA A 5 1.04 2.99 13.87
CA ALA A 5 -0.31 3.41 13.47
C ALA A 5 -0.49 4.94 13.56
N ALA A 6 0.06 5.57 14.60
CA ALA A 6 -0.08 7.02 14.81
C ALA A 6 0.61 7.89 13.74
N THR A 7 1.63 7.37 13.04
CA THR A 7 2.46 8.16 12.10
C THR A 7 2.50 7.58 10.69
N SER A 8 1.72 6.54 10.41
CA SER A 8 1.69 5.90 9.10
C SER A 8 0.38 6.10 8.35
N THR A 9 0.46 5.94 7.03
CA THR A 9 -0.66 5.85 6.09
C THR A 9 -0.48 4.58 5.27
N LEU A 10 -1.55 3.82 5.06
CA LEU A 10 -1.56 2.75 4.08
C LEU A 10 -1.80 3.35 2.69
N LEU A 11 -0.92 3.04 1.75
CA LEU A 11 -1.03 3.46 0.35
C LEU A 11 -1.26 2.24 -0.54
N VAL A 12 -2.40 2.22 -1.23
CA VAL A 12 -2.77 1.21 -2.22
C VAL A 12 -2.49 1.78 -3.61
N VAL A 13 -1.52 1.19 -4.34
CA VAL A 13 -1.06 1.72 -5.62
C VAL A 13 -1.67 0.93 -6.77
N ASP A 14 -2.54 1.57 -7.56
CA ASP A 14 -2.97 1.17 -8.91
C ASP A 14 -3.50 -0.28 -9.04
N ILE A 15 -4.28 -0.78 -8.10
CA ILE A 15 -4.94 -2.10 -8.23
C ILE A 15 -6.24 -1.92 -9.02
N GLN A 16 -6.12 -1.81 -10.35
CA GLN A 16 -7.18 -1.40 -11.27
C GLN A 16 -7.70 -2.56 -12.13
N GLU A 17 -8.97 -2.46 -12.53
CA GLU A 17 -9.73 -3.54 -13.20
C GLU A 17 -9.05 -4.05 -14.48
N ARG A 18 -8.50 -3.16 -15.31
CA ARG A 18 -7.87 -3.54 -16.58
C ARG A 18 -6.38 -3.87 -16.47
N LEU A 19 -5.75 -3.47 -15.37
CA LEU A 19 -4.35 -3.78 -15.09
C LEU A 19 -4.18 -5.11 -14.39
N LEU A 20 -5.06 -5.41 -13.43
CA LEU A 20 -5.00 -6.60 -12.58
C LEU A 20 -4.88 -7.93 -13.34
N PRO A 21 -5.59 -8.16 -14.47
CA PRO A 21 -5.47 -9.42 -15.21
C PRO A 21 -4.08 -9.71 -15.78
N ALA A 22 -3.22 -8.69 -15.90
CA ALA A 22 -1.84 -8.85 -16.37
C ALA A 22 -0.85 -9.12 -15.22
N ILE A 23 -1.27 -8.94 -13.95
CA ILE A 23 -0.40 -9.10 -12.78
C ILE A 23 -0.32 -10.59 -12.41
N ASP A 24 0.89 -11.07 -12.18
CA ASP A 24 1.13 -12.41 -11.65
C ASP A 24 0.50 -12.55 -10.27
N ASP A 25 -0.31 -13.59 -10.08
CA ASP A 25 -1.11 -13.84 -8.89
C ASP A 25 -1.97 -12.61 -8.45
N GLY A 26 -2.62 -11.97 -9.42
CA GLY A 26 -3.51 -10.82 -9.18
C GLY A 26 -4.57 -11.05 -8.08
N PRO A 27 -5.24 -12.21 -8.02
CA PRO A 27 -6.19 -12.51 -6.96
C PRO A 27 -5.59 -12.44 -5.54
N ALA A 28 -4.41 -13.00 -5.31
CA ALA A 28 -3.73 -12.93 -4.02
C ALA A 28 -3.32 -11.48 -3.67
N LEU A 29 -2.87 -10.71 -4.67
CA LEU A 29 -2.59 -9.29 -4.49
C LEU A 29 -3.81 -8.52 -3.95
N VAL A 30 -4.99 -8.76 -4.51
CA VAL A 30 -6.24 -8.13 -4.04
C VAL A 30 -6.59 -8.58 -2.63
N GLU A 31 -6.52 -9.89 -2.35
CA GLU A 31 -6.82 -10.45 -1.03
C GLU A 31 -5.93 -9.83 0.07
N TYR A 32 -4.61 -9.78 -0.16
CA TYR A 32 -3.66 -9.24 0.83
C TYR A 32 -3.80 -7.73 0.99
N SER A 33 -4.08 -7.01 -0.08
CA SER A 33 -4.34 -5.57 -0.02
C SER A 33 -5.64 -5.26 0.72
N GLN A 34 -6.70 -6.04 0.50
CA GLN A 34 -7.97 -5.91 1.21
C GLN A 34 -7.80 -6.22 2.71
N TRP A 35 -7.04 -7.26 3.04
CA TRP A 35 -6.71 -7.58 4.41
C TRP A 35 -6.00 -6.41 5.11
N LEU A 36 -4.97 -5.83 4.48
CA LEU A 36 -4.25 -4.66 5.00
C LEU A 36 -5.17 -3.46 5.20
N LEU A 37 -6.05 -3.19 4.24
CA LEU A 37 -7.01 -2.09 4.30
C LEU A 37 -7.94 -2.23 5.51
N ARG A 38 -8.47 -3.43 5.73
CA ARG A 38 -9.36 -3.71 6.88
C ARG A 38 -8.64 -3.60 8.22
N VAL A 39 -7.41 -4.08 8.30
CA VAL A 39 -6.57 -3.91 9.51
C VAL A 39 -6.26 -2.43 9.75
N ALA A 40 -5.88 -1.68 8.71
CA ALA A 40 -5.63 -0.24 8.81
C ALA A 40 -6.86 0.51 9.35
N ARG A 41 -8.05 0.22 8.84
CA ARG A 41 -9.32 0.80 9.32
C ARG A 41 -9.60 0.47 10.78
N ALA A 42 -9.44 -0.80 11.17
CA ALA A 42 -9.66 -1.23 12.56
C ALA A 42 -8.68 -0.58 13.56
N LEU A 43 -7.56 -0.07 13.07
CA LEU A 43 -6.53 0.62 13.85
C LEU A 43 -6.49 2.15 13.63
N ASP A 44 -7.49 2.73 12.95
CA ASP A 44 -7.59 4.15 12.62
C ASP A 44 -6.37 4.68 11.83
N VAL A 45 -5.73 3.82 11.05
CA VAL A 45 -4.67 4.21 10.13
C VAL A 45 -5.29 4.74 8.83
N PRO A 46 -4.98 5.97 8.40
CA PRO A 46 -5.47 6.49 7.12
C PRO A 46 -5.09 5.60 5.95
N VAL A 47 -6.02 5.49 4.99
CA VAL A 47 -5.80 4.77 3.74
C VAL A 47 -5.95 5.75 2.58
N LEU A 48 -5.01 5.70 1.64
CA LEU A 48 -5.05 6.38 0.35
C LEU A 48 -4.85 5.36 -0.77
N ALA A 49 -5.50 5.57 -1.88
CA ALA A 49 -5.33 4.76 -3.08
C ALA A 49 -4.99 5.64 -4.28
N SER A 50 -4.23 5.11 -5.23
CA SER A 50 -4.00 5.79 -6.50
C SER A 50 -4.58 5.02 -7.67
N GLU A 51 -4.98 5.76 -8.72
CA GLU A 51 -5.42 5.25 -10.01
C GLU A 51 -4.58 5.87 -11.13
N GLN A 52 -3.82 5.03 -11.81
CA GLN A 52 -3.06 5.40 -13.00
C GLN A 52 -3.99 5.52 -14.19
N TYR A 53 -4.08 6.70 -14.81
CA TYR A 53 -4.81 6.90 -16.06
C TYR A 53 -6.14 6.10 -16.11
N SER A 54 -7.07 6.43 -15.25
CA SER A 54 -8.32 5.65 -15.02
C SER A 54 -9.16 5.47 -16.29
N LYS A 55 -9.12 6.41 -17.24
CA LYS A 55 -9.76 6.29 -18.56
C LYS A 55 -9.24 5.09 -19.36
N GLY A 56 -7.95 4.75 -19.22
CA GLY A 56 -7.32 3.63 -19.89
C GLY A 56 -7.36 2.34 -19.08
N LEU A 57 -7.04 2.40 -17.79
CA LEU A 57 -6.86 1.22 -16.94
C LEU A 57 -8.10 0.88 -16.09
N GLY A 58 -9.15 1.69 -16.17
CA GLY A 58 -10.36 1.51 -15.36
C GLY A 58 -10.17 1.95 -13.92
N PRO A 59 -11.22 1.85 -13.10
CA PRO A 59 -11.15 2.20 -11.69
C PRO A 59 -10.44 1.11 -10.88
N THR A 60 -10.16 1.41 -9.62
CA THR A 60 -9.77 0.43 -8.60
C THR A 60 -10.76 -0.73 -8.58
N VAL A 61 -10.28 -1.97 -8.43
CA VAL A 61 -11.15 -3.16 -8.39
C VAL A 61 -12.21 -3.05 -7.29
N ALA A 62 -13.42 -3.54 -7.56
CA ALA A 62 -14.58 -3.40 -6.68
C ALA A 62 -14.30 -3.85 -5.25
N ALA A 63 -13.58 -4.97 -5.07
CA ALA A 63 -13.24 -5.51 -3.75
C ALA A 63 -12.50 -4.51 -2.83
N LEU A 64 -11.76 -3.57 -3.39
CA LEU A 64 -11.07 -2.51 -2.65
C LEU A 64 -11.84 -1.20 -2.68
N ARG A 65 -12.38 -0.84 -3.85
CA ARG A 65 -13.12 0.41 -4.06
C ARG A 65 -14.32 0.54 -3.13
N ASP A 66 -15.08 -0.54 -2.94
CA ASP A 66 -16.27 -0.54 -2.09
C ASP A 66 -15.93 -0.34 -0.60
N GLU A 67 -14.68 -0.45 -0.25
CA GLU A 67 -14.15 -0.17 1.09
C GLU A 67 -13.44 1.20 1.18
N LEU A 68 -13.44 2.03 0.14
CA LEU A 68 -12.78 3.34 0.10
C LEU A 68 -13.80 4.46 -0.14
N ASP A 69 -13.60 5.59 0.52
CA ASP A 69 -14.31 6.81 0.15
C ASP A 69 -13.69 7.42 -1.11
N ALA A 70 -14.50 8.09 -1.94
CA ALA A 70 -14.02 8.70 -3.17
C ALA A 70 -12.87 9.71 -2.94
N THR A 71 -12.84 10.36 -1.78
CA THR A 71 -11.78 11.31 -1.40
C THR A 71 -10.43 10.65 -1.07
N GLN A 72 -10.42 9.33 -0.88
CA GLN A 72 -9.21 8.54 -0.64
C GLN A 72 -8.56 8.06 -1.94
N ILE A 73 -9.24 8.18 -3.09
CA ILE A 73 -8.76 7.72 -4.40
C ILE A 73 -8.22 8.90 -5.19
N LEU A 74 -6.96 8.85 -5.56
CA LEU A 74 -6.23 9.91 -6.25
C LEU A 74 -5.90 9.47 -7.68
N GLU A 75 -6.42 10.18 -8.67
CA GLU A 75 -6.01 9.98 -10.07
C GLU A 75 -4.62 10.56 -10.32
N LYS A 76 -3.83 9.88 -11.15
CA LYS A 76 -2.50 10.33 -11.56
C LYS A 76 -2.17 9.94 -13.00
N LEU A 77 -1.28 10.70 -13.62
CA LEU A 77 -0.67 10.38 -14.91
C LEU A 77 0.80 9.98 -14.75
N ASP A 78 1.50 10.56 -13.79
CA ASP A 78 2.85 10.13 -13.43
C ASP A 78 2.84 8.72 -12.85
N PHE A 79 3.88 7.94 -13.08
CA PHE A 79 3.97 6.60 -12.49
C PHE A 79 4.11 6.67 -10.96
N SER A 80 4.85 7.63 -10.44
CA SER A 80 4.91 7.88 -9.01
C SER A 80 3.65 8.60 -8.52
N ALA A 81 2.99 8.06 -7.50
CA ALA A 81 1.87 8.72 -6.82
C ALA A 81 2.31 9.96 -6.02
N ALA A 82 3.60 10.14 -5.79
CA ALA A 82 4.12 11.29 -5.05
C ALA A 82 4.63 12.44 -5.96
N ALA A 83 4.62 12.27 -7.29
CA ALA A 83 5.28 13.17 -8.22
C ALA A 83 4.72 14.60 -8.18
N ASP A 84 3.40 14.75 -8.31
CA ASP A 84 2.70 16.05 -8.33
C ASP A 84 2.37 16.62 -6.94
N GLY A 85 2.66 15.86 -5.89
CA GLY A 85 2.39 16.22 -4.50
C GLY A 85 0.92 16.09 -4.06
N ALA A 86 0.00 15.63 -4.90
CA ALA A 86 -1.41 15.44 -4.53
C ALA A 86 -1.53 14.44 -3.37
N LEU A 87 -0.80 13.33 -3.42
CA LEU A 87 -0.72 12.35 -2.34
C LEU A 87 -0.37 12.99 -0.98
N LEU A 88 0.63 13.86 -0.97
CA LEU A 88 1.13 14.47 0.28
C LEU A 88 0.21 15.57 0.83
N ARG A 89 -0.70 16.09 0.01
CA ARG A 89 -1.72 17.07 0.42
C ARG A 89 -3.04 16.44 0.82
N ALA A 90 -3.26 15.18 0.46
CA ALA A 90 -4.47 14.45 0.83
C ALA A 90 -4.54 14.21 2.36
N PRO A 91 -5.74 14.06 2.94
CA PRO A 91 -5.88 13.73 4.36
C PRO A 91 -5.13 12.46 4.73
N GLY A 92 -4.16 12.56 5.64
CA GLY A 92 -3.24 11.47 6.00
C GLY A 92 -1.98 11.38 5.14
N GLY A 93 -1.88 12.13 4.04
CA GLY A 93 -0.68 12.17 3.18
C GLY A 93 0.50 12.94 3.79
N ASP A 94 0.27 13.70 4.83
CA ASP A 94 1.29 14.45 5.58
C ASP A 94 2.08 13.56 6.56
N ARG A 95 1.62 12.34 6.80
CA ARG A 95 2.26 11.41 7.74
C ARG A 95 3.66 11.01 7.30
N ARG A 96 4.50 10.68 8.29
CA ARG A 96 5.92 10.37 8.08
C ARG A 96 6.15 9.04 7.38
N GLN A 97 5.33 8.02 7.69
CA GLN A 97 5.50 6.64 7.27
C GLN A 97 4.43 6.24 6.27
N PHE A 98 4.83 5.48 5.25
CA PHE A 98 3.91 4.91 4.27
C PHE A 98 4.09 3.39 4.20
N GLY A 99 3.02 2.65 4.53
CA GLY A 99 2.91 1.23 4.24
C GLY A 99 2.36 1.05 2.82
N GLY A 100 3.14 0.49 1.90
CA GLY A 100 2.78 0.38 0.49
C GLY A 100 2.38 -1.03 0.07
N CYS A 101 1.27 -1.14 -0.64
CA CYS A 101 0.86 -2.31 -1.42
C CYS A 101 0.41 -1.87 -2.82
N GLY A 102 0.34 -2.77 -3.79
CA GLY A 102 -0.17 -2.39 -5.11
C GLY A 102 0.40 -3.13 -6.31
N SER A 103 -0.09 -2.73 -7.49
CA SER A 103 0.29 -3.29 -8.78
C SER A 103 1.50 -2.58 -9.38
N GLU A 104 2.15 -3.27 -10.33
CA GLU A 104 3.34 -2.81 -11.04
C GLU A 104 4.46 -2.43 -10.05
N ALA A 105 4.84 -3.43 -9.23
CA ALA A 105 5.88 -3.29 -8.22
C ALA A 105 7.16 -2.64 -8.77
N HIS A 106 7.52 -2.92 -10.04
CA HIS A 106 8.72 -2.42 -10.71
C HIS A 106 8.52 -1.06 -11.44
N VAL A 107 7.31 -0.52 -11.45
CA VAL A 107 6.99 0.77 -12.09
C VAL A 107 6.40 1.73 -11.06
N CYS A 108 5.07 1.65 -10.82
CA CYS A 108 4.36 2.63 -10.01
C CYS A 108 4.72 2.52 -8.52
N VAL A 109 4.77 1.31 -7.96
CA VAL A 109 5.15 1.12 -6.55
C VAL A 109 6.60 1.57 -6.33
N LEU A 110 7.53 1.08 -7.14
CA LEU A 110 8.95 1.44 -7.05
C LEU A 110 9.17 2.95 -7.09
N GLN A 111 8.62 3.62 -8.12
CA GLN A 111 8.83 5.06 -8.30
C GLN A 111 8.18 5.85 -7.15
N THR A 112 7.00 5.45 -6.69
CA THR A 112 6.34 6.08 -5.54
C THR A 112 7.19 5.96 -4.27
N VAL A 113 7.69 4.75 -3.99
CA VAL A 113 8.53 4.51 -2.80
C VAL A 113 9.82 5.33 -2.87
N LEU A 114 10.51 5.35 -4.00
CA LEU A 114 11.75 6.12 -4.16
C LEU A 114 11.52 7.62 -4.02
N ASP A 115 10.43 8.16 -4.56
CA ASP A 115 10.07 9.58 -4.42
C ASP A 115 9.71 9.93 -2.97
N LEU A 116 8.98 9.07 -2.26
CA LEU A 116 8.67 9.25 -0.85
C LEU A 116 9.95 9.28 0.01
N LEU A 117 10.87 8.35 -0.22
CA LEU A 117 12.18 8.32 0.44
C LEU A 117 12.98 9.58 0.13
N GLY A 118 13.02 10.03 -1.14
CA GLY A 118 13.68 11.27 -1.54
C GLY A 118 13.09 12.54 -0.91
N ARG A 119 11.84 12.46 -0.45
CA ARG A 119 11.16 13.54 0.29
C ARG A 119 11.26 13.39 1.80
N GLY A 120 12.13 12.52 2.30
CA GLY A 120 12.36 12.28 3.73
C GLY A 120 11.25 11.49 4.42
N ARG A 121 10.38 10.81 3.66
CA ARG A 121 9.40 9.88 4.22
C ARG A 121 10.04 8.50 4.43
N GLU A 122 9.41 7.69 5.25
CA GLU A 122 9.80 6.31 5.53
C GLU A 122 8.87 5.36 4.78
N GLY A 123 9.43 4.53 3.91
CA GLY A 123 8.67 3.56 3.10
C GLY A 123 8.74 2.15 3.67
N PHE A 124 7.59 1.54 3.87
CA PHE A 124 7.43 0.14 4.24
C PHE A 124 6.69 -0.57 3.11
N VAL A 125 7.34 -1.52 2.46
CA VAL A 125 6.79 -2.24 1.31
C VAL A 125 6.34 -3.62 1.78
N VAL A 126 5.04 -3.89 1.67
CA VAL A 126 4.48 -5.19 2.04
C VAL A 126 4.70 -6.15 0.88
N GLU A 127 5.70 -7.02 1.00
CA GLU A 127 6.24 -7.82 -0.11
C GLU A 127 5.17 -8.69 -0.78
N GLU A 128 4.36 -9.38 0.00
CA GLU A 128 3.29 -10.26 -0.49
C GLU A 128 2.10 -9.51 -1.09
N ALA A 129 1.93 -8.22 -0.73
CA ALA A 129 0.86 -7.35 -1.22
C ALA A 129 1.32 -6.39 -2.33
N ILE A 130 2.43 -6.66 -2.99
CA ILE A 130 2.83 -6.01 -4.24
C ILE A 130 2.95 -7.03 -5.36
N GLY A 131 2.62 -6.64 -6.58
CA GLY A 131 2.65 -7.51 -7.74
C GLY A 131 3.22 -6.85 -8.98
N SER A 132 3.75 -7.66 -9.90
CA SER A 132 4.19 -7.26 -11.23
C SER A 132 3.70 -8.29 -12.25
N ARG A 133 3.77 -7.95 -13.53
CA ARG A 133 3.44 -8.89 -14.63
C ARG A 133 4.36 -10.11 -14.66
N ARG A 134 5.58 -9.97 -14.11
CA ARG A 134 6.57 -11.06 -14.07
C ARG A 134 7.20 -11.11 -12.68
N PRO A 135 7.39 -12.31 -12.10
CA PRO A 135 8.02 -12.48 -10.79
C PRO A 135 9.42 -11.88 -10.70
N ARG A 136 10.19 -11.95 -11.80
CA ARG A 136 11.55 -11.38 -11.88
C ARG A 136 11.54 -9.86 -11.71
N ASP A 137 10.57 -9.16 -12.32
CA ASP A 137 10.47 -7.70 -12.24
C ASP A 137 10.10 -7.27 -10.82
N LYS A 138 9.20 -8.02 -10.14
CA LYS A 138 8.90 -7.83 -8.71
C LYS A 138 10.15 -8.02 -7.86
N ALA A 139 10.90 -9.10 -8.06
CA ALA A 139 12.10 -9.38 -7.28
C ALA A 139 13.17 -8.26 -7.42
N LEU A 140 13.41 -7.77 -8.63
CA LEU A 140 14.32 -6.65 -8.89
C LEU A 140 13.84 -5.34 -8.24
N ALA A 141 12.53 -5.08 -8.26
CA ALA A 141 11.94 -3.91 -7.62
C ALA A 141 12.12 -3.95 -6.10
N VAL A 142 11.82 -5.09 -5.46
CA VAL A 142 11.99 -5.29 -4.02
C VAL A 142 13.44 -5.08 -3.60
N GLU A 143 14.38 -5.66 -4.35
CA GLU A 143 15.82 -5.49 -4.08
C GLU A 143 16.23 -4.01 -4.19
N ARG A 144 15.82 -3.32 -5.24
CA ARG A 144 16.14 -1.91 -5.45
C ARG A 144 15.52 -1.00 -4.39
N MET A 145 14.27 -1.24 -3.99
CA MET A 145 13.62 -0.48 -2.91
C MET A 145 14.34 -0.69 -1.57
N ARG A 146 14.73 -1.94 -1.26
CA ARG A 146 15.52 -2.27 -0.07
C ARG A 146 16.86 -1.52 -0.05
N GLN A 147 17.60 -1.53 -1.15
CA GLN A 147 18.88 -0.82 -1.27
C GLN A 147 18.72 0.70 -1.12
N ALA A 148 17.59 1.25 -1.54
CA ALA A 148 17.27 2.67 -1.38
C ALA A 148 16.84 3.05 0.06
N GLY A 149 16.66 2.08 0.96
CA GLY A 149 16.33 2.31 2.36
C GLY A 149 14.87 2.04 2.73
N ALA A 150 14.07 1.48 1.84
CA ALA A 150 12.72 1.01 2.18
C ALA A 150 12.78 -0.25 3.06
N MET A 151 11.88 -0.34 4.04
CA MET A 151 11.68 -1.54 4.85
C MET A 151 10.80 -2.53 4.08
N ILE A 152 11.32 -3.73 3.83
CA ILE A 152 10.52 -4.81 3.23
C ILE A 152 9.95 -5.65 4.37
N VAL A 153 8.63 -5.73 4.41
CA VAL A 153 7.88 -6.31 5.52
C VAL A 153 6.79 -7.25 5.02
N SER A 154 6.27 -8.12 5.89
CA SER A 154 5.03 -8.84 5.63
C SER A 154 3.82 -8.07 6.18
N ARG A 155 2.60 -8.43 5.74
CA ARG A 155 1.36 -7.84 6.26
C ARG A 155 1.19 -8.06 7.76
N GLU A 156 1.61 -9.24 8.28
CA GLU A 156 1.57 -9.51 9.71
C GLU A 156 2.56 -8.67 10.51
N MET A 157 3.79 -8.46 9.99
CA MET A 157 4.73 -7.52 10.61
C MET A 157 4.09 -6.14 10.78
N VAL A 158 3.46 -5.61 9.72
CA VAL A 158 2.77 -4.32 9.77
C VAL A 158 1.65 -4.31 10.81
N ALA A 159 0.79 -5.33 10.83
CA ALA A 159 -0.31 -5.40 11.79
C ALA A 159 0.17 -5.45 13.25
N PHE A 160 1.18 -6.28 13.53
CA PHE A 160 1.74 -6.39 14.89
C PHE A 160 2.48 -5.12 15.31
N GLU A 161 3.20 -4.48 14.42
CA GLU A 161 3.88 -3.21 14.69
C GLU A 161 2.88 -2.07 14.92
N TRP A 162 1.76 -2.03 14.18
CA TRP A 162 0.66 -1.08 14.43
C TRP A 162 -0.07 -1.32 15.76
N MET A 163 -0.22 -2.58 16.19
CA MET A 163 -0.84 -2.89 17.48
C MET A 163 0.08 -2.62 18.67
N GLU A 164 1.39 -2.62 18.48
CA GLU A 164 2.47 -2.35 19.45
C GLU A 164 2.51 -3.31 20.65
N ARG A 165 1.37 -3.75 21.18
CA ARG A 165 1.30 -4.58 22.39
C ARG A 165 0.12 -5.54 22.38
N ALA A 166 0.32 -6.70 22.98
CA ALA A 166 -0.76 -7.66 23.23
C ALA A 166 -1.69 -7.20 24.37
N GLY A 167 -2.85 -7.85 24.49
CA GLY A 167 -3.74 -7.74 25.65
C GLY A 167 -4.76 -6.59 25.60
N SER A 168 -4.68 -5.67 24.62
CA SER A 168 -5.70 -4.65 24.41
C SER A 168 -6.96 -5.23 23.75
N ASP A 169 -8.09 -4.51 23.83
CA ASP A 169 -9.31 -4.93 23.11
C ASP A 169 -9.09 -4.93 21.59
N ARG A 170 -8.39 -3.94 21.07
CA ARG A 170 -7.98 -3.88 19.65
C ARG A 170 -7.12 -5.07 19.25
N PHE A 171 -6.14 -5.46 20.06
CA PHE A 171 -5.34 -6.66 19.80
C PHE A 171 -6.23 -7.92 19.73
N ARG A 172 -7.18 -8.09 20.67
CA ARG A 172 -8.09 -9.24 20.66
C ARG A 172 -8.99 -9.26 19.45
N GLU A 173 -9.49 -8.12 19.03
CA GLU A 173 -10.30 -7.96 17.81
C GLU A 173 -9.51 -8.31 16.54
N ILE A 174 -8.35 -7.69 16.33
CA ILE A 174 -7.50 -7.93 15.16
C ILE A 174 -7.03 -9.39 15.13
N SER A 175 -6.56 -9.92 16.24
CA SER A 175 -6.10 -11.31 16.34
C SER A 175 -7.20 -12.30 15.96
N ARG A 176 -8.44 -12.07 16.39
CA ARG A 176 -9.58 -12.94 16.11
C ARG A 176 -10.04 -12.85 14.66
N ASN A 177 -10.09 -11.65 14.11
CA ASN A 177 -10.74 -11.40 12.82
C ASN A 177 -9.79 -11.54 11.63
N PHE A 178 -8.47 -11.40 11.84
CA PHE A 178 -7.50 -11.28 10.75
C PHE A 178 -6.29 -12.21 10.86
N ILE A 179 -5.93 -12.70 12.04
CA ILE A 179 -4.67 -13.44 12.22
C ILE A 179 -4.90 -14.94 12.47
N ARG A 180 -6.03 -15.35 13.04
CA ARG A 180 -6.36 -16.75 13.37
C ARG A 180 -7.23 -17.42 12.34
#